data_0fda1cbeaaea2befb724568302ad427f
#
_entry.id   0fda1cbeaaea2befb724568302ad427f
#
_cell.length_a   1.000
_cell.length_b   1.000
_cell.length_c   1.000
_cell.angle_alpha   90.00
_cell.angle_beta   90.00
_cell.angle_gamma   90.00
#
_symmetry.space_group_name_H-M   'P 1'
#
loop_
_entity.id
_entity.type
_entity.pdbx_description
1 polymer ?
#
loop_
_entity_poly.entity_id
_entity_poly.type
_entity_poly.pdbx_seq_one_letter_code
_entity_poly.pdbx_strand_id
1 'polypeptide(L)' 'MWIRSQDKRLLINVSNVYVGGMEDNVEIYQIGEQFNYQLGRYSSLEKALKVLDEIQKITEYLWHKAFQMPADDEVGL' A
#
# COMPACT_ATOMS: atom_id res chain seq x y z
N MET A 1 -3.96 -9.18 -7.28
CA MET A 1 -2.57 -8.90 -6.87
C MET A 1 -2.38 -9.16 -5.39
N TRP A 2 -1.32 -9.86 -5.02
CA TRP A 2 -1.03 -10.13 -3.63
C TRP A 2 -0.15 -9.03 -3.04
N ILE A 3 -0.54 -8.51 -1.88
CA ILE A 3 0.22 -7.50 -1.15
C ILE A 3 0.45 -7.98 0.27
N ARG A 4 1.70 -7.88 0.71
CA ARG A 4 2.06 -8.10 2.11
C ARG A 4 2.14 -6.75 2.81
N SER A 5 1.45 -6.62 3.94
CA SER A 5 1.36 -5.36 4.67
C SER A 5 2.72 -4.88 5.17
N GLN A 6 2.79 -3.59 5.50
CA GLN A 6 3.99 -2.94 5.98
C GLN A 6 4.55 -3.62 7.24
N ASP A 7 3.68 -4.08 8.14
CA ASP A 7 4.07 -4.78 9.35
C ASP A 7 4.37 -6.27 9.11
N LYS A 8 4.23 -6.73 7.86
CA LYS A 8 4.52 -8.10 7.41
C LYS A 8 3.58 -9.17 7.96
N ARG A 9 2.52 -8.78 8.62
CA ARG A 9 1.61 -9.71 9.30
C ARG A 9 0.40 -10.10 8.48
N LEU A 10 0.12 -9.39 7.37
CA LEU A 10 -1.02 -9.66 6.51
C LEU A 10 -0.57 -9.89 5.09
N LEU A 11 -1.03 -10.96 4.48
CA LEU A 11 -0.87 -11.21 3.05
C LEU A 11 -2.27 -11.32 2.47
N ILE A 12 -2.62 -10.41 1.57
CA ILE A 12 -3.99 -10.30 1.08
C ILE A 12 -3.98 -10.13 -0.45
N ASN A 13 -4.95 -10.77 -1.10
CA ASN A 13 -5.15 -10.56 -2.52
C ASN A 13 -6.08 -9.35 -2.69
N VAL A 14 -5.55 -8.27 -3.25
CA VAL A 14 -6.28 -7.02 -3.33
C VAL A 14 -6.84 -6.80 -4.72
N SER A 15 -8.05 -6.25 -4.79
CA SER A 15 -8.68 -5.81 -6.03
C SER A 15 -8.67 -4.29 -6.16
N ASN A 16 -8.45 -3.58 -5.06
CA ASN A 16 -8.37 -2.12 -5.05
C ASN A 16 -7.48 -1.68 -3.89
N VAL A 17 -6.87 -0.50 -4.04
CA VAL A 17 -6.15 0.16 -2.96
C VAL A 17 -6.51 1.63 -2.97
N TYR A 18 -6.58 2.22 -1.80
CA TYR A 18 -6.99 3.61 -1.60
C TYR A 18 -6.01 4.30 -0.67
N VAL A 19 -5.70 5.55 -1.00
CA VAL A 19 -4.85 6.39 -0.16
C VAL A 19 -5.75 7.38 0.56
N GLY A 20 -5.71 7.36 1.90
CA GLY A 20 -6.51 8.25 2.73
C GLY A 20 -5.73 8.71 3.93
N GLY A 21 -6.40 9.43 4.83
CA GLY A 21 -5.76 9.93 6.04
C GLY A 21 -5.48 11.43 5.95
N MET A 22 -4.69 11.95 6.89
CA MET A 22 -4.46 13.39 7.04
C MET A 22 -2.97 13.68 7.17
N GLU A 23 -2.52 14.72 6.52
CA GLU A 23 -1.18 15.34 6.57
C GLU A 23 0.00 14.38 6.81
N ASP A 24 0.32 14.10 8.07
CA ASP A 24 1.46 13.28 8.46
C ASP A 24 1.08 11.86 8.85
N ASN A 25 -0.18 11.48 8.66
CA ASN A 25 -0.68 10.15 8.98
C ASN A 25 -1.52 9.65 7.80
N VAL A 26 -0.84 9.29 6.73
CA VAL A 26 -1.47 8.85 5.48
C VAL A 26 -1.45 7.34 5.43
N GLU A 27 -2.58 6.74 5.08
CA GLU A 27 -2.73 5.30 5.07
C GLU A 27 -3.03 4.80 3.66
N ILE A 28 -2.49 3.63 3.35
CA ILE A 28 -2.88 2.87 2.16
C ILE A 28 -3.66 1.66 2.66
N TYR A 29 -4.86 1.48 2.12
CA TYR A 29 -5.72 0.38 2.56
C TYR A 29 -6.55 -0.16 1.41
N GLN A 30 -7.03 -1.41 1.60
CA GLN A 30 -8.01 -2.01 0.73
C GLN A 30 -9.40 -1.82 1.33
N ILE A 31 -10.35 -1.40 0.51
CA ILE A 31 -11.76 -1.30 0.93
C ILE A 31 -12.37 -2.70 0.85
N GLY A 32 -12.81 -3.21 2.00
CA GLY A 32 -13.51 -4.49 2.10
C GLY A 32 -15.01 -4.27 2.27
N GLU A 33 -15.76 -5.36 2.29
CA GLU A 33 -17.22 -5.30 2.41
C GLU A 33 -17.68 -4.80 3.79
N GLN A 34 -16.98 -5.24 4.84
CA GLN A 34 -17.37 -4.91 6.22
C GLN A 34 -16.38 -3.96 6.89
N PHE A 35 -15.12 -4.03 6.52
CA PHE A 35 -14.10 -3.14 7.07
C PHE A 35 -12.94 -3.02 6.09
N ASN A 36 -12.12 -2.00 6.32
CA ASN A 36 -10.95 -1.74 5.49
C ASN A 36 -9.72 -2.40 6.08
N TYR A 37 -8.85 -2.91 5.22
CA TYR A 37 -7.59 -3.51 5.63
C TYR A 37 -6.46 -2.52 5.42
N GLN A 38 -5.84 -2.06 6.50
CA GLN A 38 -4.69 -1.17 6.41
C GLN A 38 -3.47 -1.95 5.93
N LEU A 39 -2.89 -1.50 4.82
CA LEU A 39 -1.71 -2.13 4.23
C LEU A 39 -0.43 -1.45 4.68
N GLY A 40 -0.48 -0.13 4.90
CA GLY A 40 0.66 0.62 5.34
C GLY A 40 0.30 2.02 5.78
N ARG A 41 1.23 2.66 6.50
CA ARG A 41 1.08 4.03 6.99
C ARG A 41 2.34 4.81 6.66
N TYR A 42 2.16 6.03 6.16
CA TYR A 42 3.25 6.86 5.69
C TYR A 42 3.15 8.28 6.26
N SER A 43 4.29 8.94 6.40
CA SER A 43 4.38 10.25 7.04
C SER A 43 3.96 11.40 6.12
N SER A 44 3.74 11.14 4.84
CA SER A 44 3.27 12.16 3.91
C SER A 44 2.48 11.57 2.76
N LEU A 45 1.64 12.41 2.15
CA LEU A 45 0.90 12.01 0.95
C LEU A 45 1.85 11.68 -0.19
N GLU A 46 2.95 12.44 -0.33
CA GLU A 46 3.93 12.18 -1.38
C GLU A 46 4.50 10.77 -1.29
N LYS A 47 4.86 10.34 -0.07
CA LYS A 47 5.37 8.98 0.13
C LYS A 47 4.33 7.92 -0.21
N ALA A 48 3.09 8.12 0.25
CA ALA A 48 2.01 7.18 -0.03
C ALA A 48 1.73 7.08 -1.52
N LEU A 49 1.71 8.20 -2.23
CA LEU A 49 1.50 8.20 -3.68
C LEU A 49 2.64 7.52 -4.42
N LYS A 50 3.85 7.67 -3.93
CA LYS A 50 5.01 6.99 -4.51
C LYS A 50 4.87 5.47 -4.37
N VAL A 51 4.40 5.01 -3.22
CA VAL A 51 4.12 3.58 -3.01
C VAL A 51 3.01 3.12 -3.93
N LEU A 52 1.96 3.92 -4.08
CA LEU A 52 0.86 3.59 -4.99
C LEU A 52 1.35 3.45 -6.43
N ASP A 53 2.27 4.34 -6.85
CA ASP A 53 2.88 4.25 -8.17
C ASP A 53 3.65 2.93 -8.35
N GLU A 54 4.37 2.50 -7.31
CA GLU A 54 5.08 1.23 -7.36
C GLU A 54 4.12 0.04 -7.45
N ILE A 55 3.02 0.08 -6.72
CA ILE A 55 1.98 -0.95 -6.79
C ILE A 55 1.43 -1.00 -8.22
N GLN A 56 1.17 0.15 -8.83
CA GLN A 56 0.67 0.21 -10.20
C GLN A 56 1.64 -0.42 -11.18
N LYS A 57 2.93 -0.13 -11.06
CA LYS A 57 3.95 -0.72 -11.93
C LYS A 57 3.99 -2.24 -11.81
N ILE A 58 3.96 -2.74 -10.58
CA ILE A 58 3.97 -4.19 -10.34
C ILE A 58 2.72 -4.83 -10.93
N THR A 59 1.57 -4.18 -10.77
CA THR A 59 0.31 -4.68 -11.33
C THR A 59 0.38 -4.76 -12.86
N GLU A 60 0.99 -3.77 -13.52
CA GLU A 60 1.06 -3.71 -14.98
C GLU A 60 2.05 -4.72 -15.56
N TYR A 61 3.18 -4.93 -14.88
CA TYR A 61 4.30 -5.68 -15.47
C TYR A 61 4.60 -6.99 -14.75
N LEU A 62 4.32 -7.09 -13.45
CA LEU A 62 4.70 -8.23 -12.63
C LEU A 62 3.57 -8.66 -11.70
N TRP A 63 2.33 -8.67 -12.22
CA TRP A 63 1.12 -8.95 -11.43
C TRP A 63 1.18 -10.30 -10.70
N HIS A 64 2.01 -11.23 -11.17
CA HIS A 64 2.15 -12.55 -10.55
C HIS A 64 3.05 -12.54 -9.30
N LYS A 65 3.73 -11.44 -9.03
CA LYS A 65 4.57 -11.30 -7.85
C LYS A 65 3.83 -10.62 -6.72
N ALA A 66 4.11 -11.06 -5.49
CA ALA A 66 3.60 -10.36 -4.31
C ALA A 66 4.39 -9.08 -4.09
N PHE A 67 3.69 -8.02 -3.72
CA PHE A 67 4.30 -6.73 -3.41
C PHE A 67 4.42 -6.57 -1.90
N GLN A 68 5.64 -6.32 -1.41
CA GLN A 68 5.87 -5.99 -0.02
C GLN A 68 5.76 -4.49 0.18
N MET A 69 4.82 -4.05 1.01
CA MET A 69 4.68 -2.63 1.35
C MET A 69 5.96 -2.17 2.06
N PRO A 70 6.61 -1.11 1.58
CA PRO A 70 7.84 -0.63 2.22
C PRO A 70 7.56 0.09 3.53
N ALA A 71 8.55 0.12 4.41
CA ALA A 71 8.49 0.96 5.60
C ALA A 71 8.57 2.44 5.21
N ASP A 72 8.10 3.33 6.10
CA ASP A 72 8.07 4.75 5.81
C ASP A 72 9.46 5.30 5.46
N ASP A 73 10.48 4.89 6.20
CA ASP A 73 11.85 5.36 5.99
C ASP A 73 12.52 4.74 4.76
N GLU A 74 11.91 3.72 4.16
CA GLU A 74 12.42 3.11 2.93
C GLU A 74 11.93 3.85 1.67
N VAL A 75 10.92 4.71 1.83
CA VAL A 75 10.38 5.46 0.70
C VAL A 75 11.17 6.74 0.52
N GLY A 76 12.02 6.78 -0.51
CA GLY A 76 12.81 7.96 -0.84
C GLY A 76 11.96 9.03 -1.53
N LEU A 77 12.23 10.29 -1.23
CA LEU A 77 11.60 11.41 -1.91
C LEU A 77 12.64 12.28 -2.58
#